data_c8b257568a192766d31ab21ba3822183
#
_entry.id   c8b257568a192766d31ab21ba3822183
#
_cell.length_a   1.000
_cell.length_b   1.000
_cell.length_c   1.000
_cell.angle_alpha   90.00
_cell.angle_beta   90.00
_cell.angle_gamma   90.00
#
_symmetry.space_group_name_H-M   'P 1'
#
loop_
_entity.id
_entity.type
_entity.pdbx_description
1 polymer ?
#
loop_
_entity_poly.entity_id
_entity_poly.type
_entity_poly.pdbx_seq_one_letter_code
_entity_poly.pdbx_strand_id
1 'polypeptide(L)' 'SGPDHDKTFEAQVKCNGKVLAKGSGKSKKEAHMMAAKKALENFK' A
#
# COMPACT_ATOMS: atom_id res chain seq x y z
N SER A 1 -14.88 -13.05 -18.73
CA SER A 1 -14.78 -11.92 -17.95
C SER A 1 -13.38 -11.41 -17.95
N GLY A 2 -13.20 -10.21 -17.90
CA GLY A 2 -11.90 -9.66 -17.98
C GLY A 2 -11.33 -9.39 -16.63
N PRO A 3 -10.76 -10.35 -16.00
CA PRO A 3 -10.18 -10.14 -14.70
C PRO A 3 -9.04 -9.17 -14.73
N ASP A 4 -8.64 -8.78 -15.88
CA ASP A 4 -7.51 -7.86 -16.00
C ASP A 4 -7.81 -6.52 -15.38
N HIS A 5 -9.06 -6.16 -15.32
CA HIS A 5 -9.36 -4.87 -14.77
C HIS A 5 -9.21 -4.85 -13.28
N ASP A 6 -9.17 -6.00 -12.68
CA ASP A 6 -9.14 -6.06 -11.24
C ASP A 6 -7.74 -6.20 -10.73
N LYS A 7 -6.82 -5.58 -11.39
CA LYS A 7 -5.46 -5.59 -10.89
C LYS A 7 -5.37 -4.80 -9.61
N THR A 8 -4.86 -5.44 -8.62
CA THR A 8 -4.63 -4.78 -7.34
C THR A 8 -3.14 -4.61 -7.14
N PHE A 9 -2.74 -3.41 -6.86
CA PHE A 9 -1.35 -3.11 -6.58
C PHE A 9 -1.16 -3.04 -5.09
N GLU A 10 -0.03 -3.55 -4.64
CA GLU A 10 0.27 -3.53 -3.22
C GLU A 10 1.55 -2.78 -3.00
N ALA A 11 1.58 -2.05 -1.91
CA ALA A 11 2.75 -1.31 -1.50
C ALA A 11 2.95 -1.52 -0.02
N GLN A 12 4.20 -1.43 0.41
CA GLN A 12 4.48 -1.53 1.83
C GLN A 12 5.53 -0.50 2.19
N VAL A 13 5.44 -0.03 3.42
CA VAL A 13 6.38 0.91 3.97
C VAL A 13 7.24 0.18 4.97
N LYS A 14 8.53 0.22 4.75
CA LYS A 14 9.48 -0.43 5.64
C LYS A 14 10.33 0.59 6.36
N CYS A 15 10.73 0.23 7.53
CA CYS A 15 11.63 1.07 8.30
C CYS A 15 12.53 0.15 9.11
N ASN A 16 13.84 0.32 8.94
CA ASN A 16 14.82 -0.49 9.66
C ASN A 16 14.61 -1.98 9.41
N GLY A 17 14.22 -2.33 8.22
CA GLY A 17 14.02 -3.72 7.86
C GLY A 17 12.70 -4.31 8.31
N LYS A 18 11.84 -3.51 8.88
CA LYS A 18 10.53 -3.99 9.31
C LYS A 18 9.44 -3.32 8.52
N VAL A 19 8.40 -4.08 8.22
CA VAL A 19 7.26 -3.55 7.51
C VAL A 19 6.38 -2.80 8.50
N LEU A 20 6.25 -1.51 8.27
CA LEU A 20 5.42 -0.67 9.14
C LEU A 20 3.96 -0.74 8.75
N ALA A 21 3.69 -0.72 7.45
CA ALA A 21 2.32 -0.67 7.00
C ALA A 21 2.25 -1.21 5.59
N LYS A 22 1.08 -1.65 5.22
CA LYS A 22 0.81 -2.11 3.87
C LYS A 22 -0.42 -1.41 3.35
N GLY A 23 -0.44 -1.19 2.06
CA GLY A 23 -1.58 -0.60 1.41
C GLY A 23 -1.81 -1.23 0.07
N SER A 24 -3.03 -1.13 -0.41
CA SER A 24 -3.35 -1.64 -1.72
C SER A 24 -4.29 -0.67 -2.40
N GLY A 25 -4.31 -0.73 -3.71
CA GLY A 25 -5.15 0.16 -4.46
C GLY A 25 -5.20 -0.27 -5.91
N LYS A 26 -5.93 0.49 -6.70
CA LYS A 26 -6.08 0.17 -8.11
C LYS A 26 -4.89 0.60 -8.94
N SER A 27 -3.99 1.38 -8.37
CA SER A 27 -2.78 1.78 -9.05
C SER A 27 -1.67 1.84 -8.02
N LYS A 28 -0.44 1.88 -8.53
CA LYS A 28 0.70 1.99 -7.63
C LYS A 28 0.59 3.22 -6.76
N LYS A 29 0.14 4.30 -7.36
CA LYS A 29 0.02 5.54 -6.62
C LYS A 29 -0.95 5.39 -5.46
N GLU A 30 -2.09 4.78 -5.72
CA GLU A 30 -3.07 4.59 -4.67
C GLU A 30 -2.56 3.65 -3.59
N ALA A 31 -1.94 2.56 -4.01
CA ALA A 31 -1.40 1.62 -3.05
C ALA A 31 -0.37 2.29 -2.17
N HIS A 32 0.49 3.09 -2.78
CA HIS A 32 1.52 3.78 -2.04
C HIS A 32 0.92 4.77 -1.05
N MET A 33 -0.10 5.49 -1.49
CA MET A 33 -0.73 6.46 -0.62
C MET A 33 -1.40 5.79 0.57
N MET A 34 -2.04 4.67 0.32
CA MET A 34 -2.68 3.95 1.41
C MET A 34 -1.66 3.43 2.41
N ALA A 35 -0.56 2.90 1.91
CA ALA A 35 0.49 2.40 2.80
C ALA A 35 1.08 3.54 3.63
N ALA A 36 1.33 4.67 2.98
CA ALA A 36 1.90 5.81 3.68
C ALA A 36 0.94 6.32 4.74
N LYS A 37 -0.34 6.35 4.42
CA LYS A 37 -1.32 6.82 5.37
C LYS A 37 -1.34 5.94 6.62
N LYS A 38 -1.30 4.64 6.41
CA LYS A 38 -1.30 3.73 7.54
C LYS A 38 -0.02 3.85 8.35
N ALA A 39 1.08 4.07 7.68
CA ALA A 39 2.34 4.24 8.39
C ALA A 39 2.29 5.47 9.28
N LEU A 40 1.68 6.53 8.79
CA LEU A 40 1.55 7.74 9.59
C LEU A 40 0.69 7.50 10.82
N GLU A 41 -0.33 6.70 10.68
CA GLU A 41 -1.17 6.38 11.82
C GLU A 41 -0.40 5.60 12.86
N ASN A 42 0.48 4.74 12.42
CA ASN A 42 1.28 3.96 13.34
C ASN A 42 2.32 4.80 14.07
N PHE A 43 2.64 5.94 13.52
CA PHE A 43 3.65 6.79 14.12
C PHE A 43 3.14 7.61 15.29
N LYS A 44 1.89 7.57 15.50
CA LYS A 44 1.31 8.36 16.59
C LYS A 44 1.56 7.72 17.97
#